data_cafc34c4fa3c538350343c3a419e348c
#
_entry.id   cafc34c4fa3c538350343c3a419e348c
#
_cell.length_a   1.000
_cell.length_b   1.000
_cell.length_c   1.000
_cell.angle_alpha   90.00
_cell.angle_beta   90.00
_cell.angle_gamma   90.00
#
_symmetry.space_group_name_H-M   'P 1'
#
loop_
_entity.id
_entity.type
_entity.pdbx_description
1 polymer ?
#
loop_
_entity_poly.entity_id
_entity_poly.type
_entity_poly.pdbx_seq_one_letter_code
_entity_poly.pdbx_strand_id
1 'polypeptide(L)'
;MAERFLSSEEYDEHAHKLYNDGDYEGALEMLKEGLSLYPNAVELYVGLGYARLAREEFAWARQSYERALVLDPAHEDALVGMGETLLRLGDRDQALRLFARVAAMGYDDDVELMLTMGRALYREAMYAECRDVFAKAAAARPDNAEAAASLGYALHRLGDEVGAGRQIRRALRLDPDLHEARVYLGHLLYDRGDWEGALREFERVPPVDHWDSLAVWRMIELKRALWQMDEGDTRLLPWEARLKELEAVSDPLERLLAEVETQFNGGPSHQVYDPTQLELFDRGQGAGDSTRHQVRLPDGYVFRGTWHEIVRQMRDDAGFSHETLTHYMRRLAERWHEERGVEIPFLDPEIFIRAAIRERLITLED
;
A
#
# COMPACT_ATOMS: atom_id res chain seq x y z
N MET A 1 33.07 -33.13 -25.64
CA MET A 1 31.78 -32.52 -25.94
C MET A 1 32.02 -31.04 -26.09
N ALA A 2 31.69 -30.43 -27.23
CA ALA A 2 31.83 -28.98 -27.35
C ALA A 2 30.89 -28.32 -26.30
N GLU A 3 31.43 -27.50 -25.43
CA GLU A 3 30.60 -26.63 -24.60
C GLU A 3 29.78 -25.77 -25.57
N ARG A 4 28.47 -25.96 -25.51
CA ARG A 4 27.52 -25.15 -26.28
C ARG A 4 27.46 -23.81 -25.56
N PHE A 5 28.12 -22.81 -26.08
CA PHE A 5 28.00 -21.45 -25.59
C PHE A 5 26.55 -21.00 -25.79
N LEU A 6 25.94 -20.47 -24.71
CA LEU A 6 24.63 -19.86 -24.78
C LEU A 6 24.68 -18.60 -25.64
N SER A 7 23.61 -18.30 -26.37
CA SER A 7 23.47 -17.01 -27.06
C SER A 7 23.13 -15.91 -26.04
N SER A 8 23.18 -14.64 -26.44
CA SER A 8 22.79 -13.51 -25.60
C SER A 8 21.31 -13.63 -25.15
N GLU A 9 20.45 -14.13 -26.04
CA GLU A 9 19.02 -14.39 -25.76
C GLU A 9 18.85 -15.52 -24.73
N GLU A 10 19.60 -16.63 -24.85
CA GLU A 10 19.56 -17.72 -23.87
C GLU A 10 20.08 -17.28 -22.50
N TYR A 11 21.08 -16.38 -22.42
CA TYR A 11 21.52 -15.77 -21.16
C TYR A 11 20.44 -14.92 -20.56
N ASP A 12 19.75 -14.09 -21.33
CA ASP A 12 18.67 -13.24 -20.89
C ASP A 12 17.48 -14.07 -20.38
N GLU A 13 17.04 -15.08 -21.14
CA GLU A 13 15.96 -15.99 -20.72
C GLU A 13 16.26 -16.69 -19.39
N HIS A 14 17.49 -17.18 -19.21
CA HIS A 14 17.88 -17.84 -17.96
C HIS A 14 17.92 -16.86 -16.79
N ALA A 15 18.46 -15.67 -17.00
CA ALA A 15 18.50 -14.62 -16.00
C ALA A 15 17.09 -14.16 -15.61
N HIS A 16 16.21 -14.03 -16.61
CA HIS A 16 14.80 -13.67 -16.36
C HIS A 16 14.07 -14.73 -15.52
N LYS A 17 14.35 -16.00 -15.77
CA LYS A 17 13.80 -17.09 -14.95
C LYS A 17 14.29 -17.01 -13.50
N LEU A 18 15.60 -16.84 -13.29
CA LEU A 18 16.17 -16.67 -11.95
C LEU A 18 15.59 -15.45 -11.23
N TYR A 19 15.42 -14.33 -11.96
CA TYR A 19 14.78 -13.13 -11.44
C TYR A 19 13.35 -13.39 -10.96
N ASN A 20 12.55 -14.11 -11.75
CA ASN A 20 11.16 -14.45 -11.40
C ASN A 20 11.09 -15.43 -10.23
N ASP A 21 12.09 -16.30 -10.07
CA ASP A 21 12.22 -17.20 -8.92
C ASP A 21 12.72 -16.47 -7.65
N GLY A 22 13.05 -15.16 -7.75
CA GLY A 22 13.57 -14.34 -6.66
C GLY A 22 15.08 -14.48 -6.43
N ASP A 23 15.78 -15.30 -7.22
CA ASP A 23 17.23 -15.45 -7.18
C ASP A 23 17.92 -14.32 -7.96
N TYR A 24 17.90 -13.13 -7.37
CA TYR A 24 18.50 -11.94 -7.99
C TYR A 24 20.03 -12.03 -8.08
N GLU A 25 20.70 -12.76 -7.17
CA GLU A 25 22.15 -12.97 -7.22
C GLU A 25 22.52 -13.86 -8.40
N GLY A 26 21.85 -15.01 -8.56
CA GLY A 26 22.03 -15.90 -9.69
C GLY A 26 21.73 -15.20 -11.02
N ALA A 27 20.68 -14.36 -11.09
CA ALA A 27 20.38 -13.55 -12.25
C ALA A 27 21.53 -12.58 -12.60
N LEU A 28 22.09 -11.89 -11.60
CA LEU A 28 23.23 -10.98 -11.79
C LEU A 28 24.49 -11.70 -12.29
N GLU A 29 24.78 -12.89 -11.78
CA GLU A 29 25.94 -13.69 -12.24
C GLU A 29 25.74 -14.12 -13.69
N MET A 30 24.56 -14.63 -14.05
CA MET A 30 24.20 -15.05 -15.40
C MET A 30 24.33 -13.88 -16.41
N LEU A 31 23.80 -12.70 -16.05
CA LEU A 31 23.87 -11.52 -16.89
C LEU A 31 25.31 -11.00 -17.07
N LYS A 32 26.13 -11.02 -16.01
CA LYS A 32 27.54 -10.63 -16.08
C LYS A 32 28.35 -11.58 -16.97
N GLU A 33 28.07 -12.89 -16.86
CA GLU A 33 28.68 -13.90 -17.74
C GLU A 33 28.29 -13.65 -19.20
N GLY A 34 26.99 -13.48 -19.49
CA GLY A 34 26.51 -13.14 -20.83
C GLY A 34 27.17 -11.88 -21.38
N LEU A 35 27.27 -10.81 -20.59
CA LEU A 35 27.92 -9.54 -20.99
C LEU A 35 29.41 -9.68 -21.23
N SER A 36 30.10 -10.64 -20.61
CA SER A 36 31.51 -10.92 -20.89
C SER A 36 31.73 -11.46 -22.32
N LEU A 37 30.73 -12.17 -22.84
CA LEU A 37 30.72 -12.76 -24.19
C LEU A 37 30.06 -11.82 -25.22
N TYR A 38 28.99 -11.12 -24.78
CA TYR A 38 28.15 -10.27 -25.63
C TYR A 38 28.06 -8.82 -25.06
N PRO A 39 29.17 -8.05 -25.11
CA PRO A 39 29.27 -6.73 -24.46
C PRO A 39 28.37 -5.65 -25.05
N ASN A 40 27.69 -5.92 -26.16
CA ASN A 40 26.77 -5.00 -26.83
C ASN A 40 25.29 -5.51 -26.81
N ALA A 41 24.98 -6.55 -26.05
CA ALA A 41 23.62 -7.04 -25.92
C ALA A 41 22.83 -6.10 -24.97
N VAL A 42 21.87 -5.38 -25.54
CA VAL A 42 21.10 -4.35 -24.84
C VAL A 42 20.25 -5.01 -23.75
N GLU A 43 19.59 -6.12 -24.08
CA GLU A 43 18.71 -6.89 -23.22
C GLU A 43 19.41 -7.29 -21.91
N LEU A 44 20.68 -7.74 -22.00
CA LEU A 44 21.45 -8.12 -20.82
C LEU A 44 21.76 -6.93 -19.89
N TYR A 45 21.95 -5.72 -20.43
CA TYR A 45 22.07 -4.52 -19.59
C TYR A 45 20.75 -4.13 -18.97
N VAL A 46 19.64 -4.30 -19.67
CA VAL A 46 18.28 -4.06 -19.15
C VAL A 46 17.99 -5.04 -18.01
N GLY A 47 18.21 -6.33 -18.22
CA GLY A 47 18.06 -7.35 -17.19
C GLY A 47 18.95 -7.07 -15.96
N LEU A 48 20.21 -6.66 -16.19
CA LEU A 48 21.14 -6.25 -15.13
C LEU A 48 20.60 -5.05 -14.33
N GLY A 49 19.94 -4.10 -15.00
CA GLY A 49 19.27 -2.97 -14.38
C GLY A 49 18.15 -3.40 -13.47
N TYR A 50 17.25 -4.28 -13.95
CA TYR A 50 16.14 -4.82 -13.17
C TYR A 50 16.59 -5.63 -11.96
N ALA A 51 17.56 -6.53 -12.13
CA ALA A 51 18.08 -7.33 -11.03
C ALA A 51 18.72 -6.48 -9.92
N ARG A 52 19.44 -5.41 -10.30
CA ARG A 52 20.00 -4.44 -9.35
C ARG A 52 18.94 -3.59 -8.68
N LEU A 53 17.91 -3.18 -9.42
CA LEU A 53 16.78 -2.43 -8.89
C LEU A 53 16.03 -3.24 -7.83
N ALA A 54 15.79 -4.53 -8.08
CA ALA A 54 15.17 -5.46 -7.12
C ALA A 54 15.99 -5.64 -5.85
N ARG A 55 17.32 -5.51 -5.93
CA ARG A 55 18.24 -5.53 -4.78
C ARG A 55 18.46 -4.15 -4.15
N GLU A 56 17.73 -3.13 -4.58
CA GLU A 56 17.88 -1.75 -4.12
C GLU A 56 19.26 -1.13 -4.39
N GLU A 57 20.01 -1.68 -5.33
CA GLU A 57 21.32 -1.19 -5.79
C GLU A 57 21.13 -0.05 -6.82
N PHE A 58 20.39 1.01 -6.45
CA PHE A 58 19.90 2.04 -7.39
C PHE A 58 20.98 2.72 -8.24
N ALA A 59 22.15 3.01 -7.63
CA ALA A 59 23.25 3.63 -8.38
C ALA A 59 23.81 2.71 -9.48
N TRP A 60 23.87 1.42 -9.21
CA TRP A 60 24.31 0.41 -10.18
C TRP A 60 23.22 0.10 -11.22
N ALA A 61 21.93 0.08 -10.81
CA ALA A 61 20.81 -0.05 -11.73
C ALA A 61 20.83 1.09 -12.76
N ARG A 62 20.97 2.33 -12.29
CA ARG A 62 21.14 3.51 -13.15
C ARG A 62 22.27 3.32 -14.18
N GLN A 63 23.45 2.89 -13.76
CA GLN A 63 24.56 2.67 -14.65
C GLN A 63 24.26 1.60 -15.71
N SER A 64 23.54 0.54 -15.34
CA SER A 64 23.13 -0.51 -16.28
C SER A 64 22.21 0.04 -17.36
N TYR A 65 21.17 0.77 -16.97
CA TYR A 65 20.24 1.39 -17.91
C TYR A 65 20.92 2.50 -18.77
N GLU A 66 21.84 3.28 -18.21
CA GLU A 66 22.64 4.22 -18.99
C GLU A 66 23.43 3.50 -20.11
N ARG A 67 23.99 2.34 -19.81
CA ARG A 67 24.68 1.52 -20.82
C ARG A 67 23.74 0.97 -21.88
N ALA A 68 22.57 0.45 -21.48
CA ALA A 68 21.53 0.02 -22.41
C ALA A 68 21.11 1.17 -23.35
N LEU A 69 20.84 2.36 -22.80
CA LEU A 69 20.39 3.53 -23.55
C LEU A 69 21.50 4.18 -24.42
N VAL A 70 22.78 3.91 -24.15
CA VAL A 70 23.88 4.27 -25.06
C VAL A 70 23.88 3.37 -26.29
N LEU A 71 23.52 2.09 -26.14
CA LEU A 71 23.46 1.11 -27.23
C LEU A 71 22.19 1.26 -28.05
N ASP A 72 21.05 1.35 -27.37
CA ASP A 72 19.73 1.65 -27.95
C ASP A 72 19.06 2.79 -27.20
N PRO A 73 19.13 4.03 -27.68
CA PRO A 73 18.50 5.16 -27.03
C PRO A 73 16.96 5.10 -26.97
N ALA A 74 16.33 4.22 -27.77
CA ALA A 74 14.90 4.13 -27.90
C ALA A 74 14.32 2.89 -27.16
N HIS A 75 15.15 2.13 -26.48
CA HIS A 75 14.70 0.91 -25.79
C HIS A 75 13.74 1.26 -24.65
N GLU A 76 12.47 0.86 -24.79
CA GLU A 76 11.37 1.22 -23.92
C GLU A 76 11.55 0.75 -22.47
N ASP A 77 11.93 -0.53 -22.27
CA ASP A 77 12.17 -1.09 -20.93
C ASP A 77 13.35 -0.41 -20.23
N ALA A 78 14.41 -0.07 -20.97
CA ALA A 78 15.53 0.68 -20.42
C ALA A 78 15.11 2.09 -19.98
N LEU A 79 14.24 2.76 -20.75
CA LEU A 79 13.69 4.08 -20.40
C LEU A 79 12.79 4.00 -19.18
N VAL A 80 11.93 2.97 -19.08
CA VAL A 80 11.03 2.77 -17.94
C VAL A 80 11.81 2.39 -16.69
N GLY A 81 12.74 1.41 -16.78
CA GLY A 81 13.58 1.00 -15.67
C GLY A 81 14.50 2.13 -15.16
N MET A 82 15.01 2.97 -16.07
CA MET A 82 15.76 4.18 -15.72
C MET A 82 14.86 5.19 -14.99
N GLY A 83 13.63 5.39 -15.49
CA GLY A 83 12.65 6.27 -14.85
C GLY A 83 12.32 5.82 -13.43
N GLU A 84 12.05 4.52 -13.23
CA GLU A 84 11.84 3.94 -11.90
C GLU A 84 13.05 4.14 -10.99
N THR A 85 14.24 3.87 -11.50
CA THR A 85 15.49 4.06 -10.75
C THR A 85 15.68 5.52 -10.31
N LEU A 86 15.35 6.48 -11.18
CA LEU A 86 15.42 7.90 -10.87
C LEU A 86 14.40 8.30 -9.81
N LEU A 87 13.18 7.73 -9.83
CA LEU A 87 12.20 7.92 -8.76
C LEU A 87 12.77 7.45 -7.41
N ARG A 88 13.36 6.27 -7.35
CA ARG A 88 13.99 5.72 -6.14
C ARG A 88 15.19 6.56 -5.65
N LEU A 89 15.84 7.27 -6.55
CA LEU A 89 16.91 8.23 -6.25
C LEU A 89 16.39 9.64 -5.93
N GLY A 90 15.08 9.88 -6.02
CA GLY A 90 14.42 11.15 -5.73
C GLY A 90 14.38 12.15 -6.88
N ASP A 91 14.85 11.80 -8.08
CA ASP A 91 14.81 12.67 -9.26
C ASP A 91 13.51 12.49 -10.06
N ARG A 92 12.42 12.99 -9.49
CA ARG A 92 11.06 12.90 -10.03
C ARG A 92 10.95 13.55 -11.41
N ASP A 93 11.57 14.70 -11.60
CA ASP A 93 11.43 15.46 -12.84
C ASP A 93 12.09 14.74 -14.02
N GLN A 94 13.24 14.11 -13.82
CA GLN A 94 13.88 13.32 -14.88
C GLN A 94 13.06 12.04 -15.17
N ALA A 95 12.57 11.36 -14.15
CA ALA A 95 11.74 10.18 -14.31
C ALA A 95 10.49 10.47 -15.16
N LEU A 96 9.74 11.54 -14.81
CA LEU A 96 8.55 11.94 -15.58
C LEU A 96 8.88 12.30 -17.04
N ARG A 97 10.05 12.92 -17.31
CA ARG A 97 10.49 13.17 -18.69
C ARG A 97 10.73 11.88 -19.46
N LEU A 98 11.31 10.86 -18.82
CA LEU A 98 11.53 9.55 -19.47
C LEU A 98 10.19 8.86 -19.74
N PHE A 99 9.26 8.84 -18.80
CA PHE A 99 7.93 8.27 -18.99
C PHE A 99 7.14 9.01 -20.11
N ALA A 100 7.22 10.34 -20.14
CA ALA A 100 6.63 11.12 -21.22
C ALA A 100 7.27 10.81 -22.58
N ARG A 101 8.57 10.53 -22.62
CA ARG A 101 9.28 10.10 -23.82
C ARG A 101 8.80 8.76 -24.31
N VAL A 102 8.62 7.77 -23.42
CA VAL A 102 8.05 6.45 -23.76
C VAL A 102 6.66 6.63 -24.37
N ALA A 103 5.78 7.40 -23.71
CA ALA A 103 4.45 7.71 -24.25
C ALA A 103 4.50 8.38 -25.65
N ALA A 104 5.43 9.31 -25.88
CA ALA A 104 5.60 9.98 -27.17
C ALA A 104 6.15 9.06 -28.29
N MET A 105 6.71 7.91 -27.94
CA MET A 105 7.20 6.91 -28.89
C MET A 105 6.08 5.97 -29.41
N GLY A 106 4.89 6.10 -28.88
CA GLY A 106 3.72 5.35 -29.35
C GLY A 106 3.47 4.04 -28.60
N TYR A 107 4.04 3.87 -27.40
CA TYR A 107 3.76 2.74 -26.50
C TYR A 107 2.53 2.97 -25.60
N ASP A 108 1.61 3.84 -26.02
CA ASP A 108 0.37 4.16 -25.29
C ASP A 108 -0.62 2.97 -25.28
N ASP A 109 -0.42 1.95 -26.08
CA ASP A 109 -1.19 0.72 -26.14
C ASP A 109 -0.50 -0.49 -25.51
N ASP A 110 0.76 -0.35 -25.11
CA ASP A 110 1.48 -1.36 -24.35
C ASP A 110 1.08 -1.29 -22.88
N VAL A 111 0.11 -2.16 -22.52
CA VAL A 111 -0.48 -2.17 -21.19
C VAL A 111 0.53 -2.60 -20.13
N GLU A 112 1.41 -3.55 -20.42
CA GLU A 112 2.41 -4.03 -19.45
C GLU A 112 3.42 -2.94 -19.12
N LEU A 113 3.88 -2.22 -20.12
CA LEU A 113 4.79 -1.09 -19.96
C LEU A 113 4.12 0.03 -19.13
N MET A 114 2.84 0.35 -19.44
CA MET A 114 2.07 1.33 -18.67
C MET A 114 1.85 0.88 -17.22
N LEU A 115 1.56 -0.39 -16.98
CA LEU A 115 1.40 -0.92 -15.63
C LEU A 115 2.72 -0.81 -14.84
N THR A 116 3.85 -1.08 -15.48
CA THR A 116 5.17 -0.94 -14.85
C THR A 116 5.46 0.52 -14.48
N MET A 117 5.23 1.46 -15.39
CA MET A 117 5.36 2.90 -15.09
C MET A 117 4.41 3.33 -13.96
N GLY A 118 3.15 2.88 -14.01
CA GLY A 118 2.15 3.22 -13.01
C GLY A 118 2.51 2.66 -11.63
N ARG A 119 3.00 1.43 -11.55
CA ARG A 119 3.47 0.81 -10.30
C ARG A 119 4.67 1.57 -9.70
N ALA A 120 5.61 2.02 -10.55
CA ALA A 120 6.73 2.85 -10.11
C ALA A 120 6.26 4.18 -9.50
N LEU A 121 5.34 4.87 -10.17
CA LEU A 121 4.75 6.13 -9.68
C LEU A 121 3.94 5.92 -8.39
N TYR A 122 3.18 4.82 -8.30
CA TYR A 122 2.39 4.49 -7.12
C TYR A 122 3.25 4.30 -5.87
N ARG A 123 4.38 3.59 -6.00
CA ARG A 123 5.34 3.38 -4.89
C ARG A 123 5.92 4.69 -4.34
N GLU A 124 6.08 5.68 -5.20
CA GLU A 124 6.60 7.00 -4.82
C GLU A 124 5.49 8.00 -4.45
N ALA A 125 4.27 7.51 -4.18
CA ALA A 125 3.10 8.28 -3.82
C ALA A 125 2.71 9.38 -4.83
N MET A 126 3.12 9.23 -6.10
CA MET A 126 2.74 10.12 -7.20
C MET A 126 1.39 9.67 -7.79
N TYR A 127 0.35 9.73 -6.94
CA TYR A 127 -0.96 9.11 -7.25
C TYR A 127 -1.71 9.76 -8.39
N ALA A 128 -1.53 11.07 -8.62
CA ALA A 128 -2.19 11.77 -9.72
C ALA A 128 -1.64 11.31 -11.08
N GLU A 129 -0.32 11.26 -11.22
CA GLU A 129 0.37 10.79 -12.41
C GLU A 129 0.11 9.30 -12.64
N CYS A 130 0.18 8.51 -11.57
CA CYS A 130 -0.13 7.09 -11.56
C CYS A 130 -1.55 6.81 -12.06
N ARG A 131 -2.57 7.53 -11.55
CA ARG A 131 -3.95 7.44 -12.04
C ARG A 131 -4.05 7.68 -13.54
N ASP A 132 -3.36 8.69 -14.05
CA ASP A 132 -3.42 9.05 -15.48
C ASP A 132 -2.83 7.95 -16.36
N VAL A 133 -1.73 7.33 -15.92
CA VAL A 133 -1.12 6.19 -16.61
C VAL A 133 -2.03 4.97 -16.56
N PHE A 134 -2.55 4.60 -15.38
CA PHE A 134 -3.46 3.45 -15.26
C PHE A 134 -4.80 3.67 -15.98
N ALA A 135 -5.28 4.91 -16.07
CA ALA A 135 -6.48 5.21 -16.84
C ALA A 135 -6.27 4.97 -18.34
N LYS A 136 -5.10 5.32 -18.88
CA LYS A 136 -4.71 5.00 -20.26
C LYS A 136 -4.61 3.48 -20.47
N ALA A 137 -3.94 2.76 -19.58
CA ALA A 137 -3.83 1.31 -19.64
C ALA A 137 -5.22 0.62 -19.65
N ALA A 138 -6.12 1.03 -18.74
CA ALA A 138 -7.48 0.50 -18.66
C ALA A 138 -8.38 0.91 -19.84
N ALA A 139 -8.03 1.96 -20.56
CA ALA A 139 -8.71 2.38 -21.80
C ALA A 139 -8.18 1.63 -23.02
N ALA A 140 -6.86 1.41 -23.10
CA ALA A 140 -6.22 0.66 -24.18
C ALA A 140 -6.64 -0.82 -24.17
N ARG A 141 -6.73 -1.43 -23.01
CA ARG A 141 -7.17 -2.84 -22.83
C ARG A 141 -8.32 -2.92 -21.82
N PRO A 142 -9.56 -2.68 -22.30
CA PRO A 142 -10.74 -2.71 -21.45
C PRO A 142 -11.04 -4.05 -20.79
N ASP A 143 -10.46 -5.11 -21.28
CA ASP A 143 -10.54 -6.50 -20.80
C ASP A 143 -9.43 -6.87 -19.81
N ASN A 144 -8.47 -5.99 -19.55
CA ASN A 144 -7.38 -6.23 -18.60
C ASN A 144 -7.85 -5.95 -17.17
N ALA A 145 -7.91 -7.00 -16.35
CA ALA A 145 -8.36 -6.92 -14.95
C ALA A 145 -7.35 -6.15 -14.08
N GLU A 146 -6.06 -6.36 -14.29
CA GLU A 146 -4.99 -5.71 -13.53
C GLU A 146 -4.98 -4.19 -13.75
N ALA A 147 -5.14 -3.74 -15.01
CA ALA A 147 -5.23 -2.32 -15.32
C ALA A 147 -6.43 -1.66 -14.64
N ALA A 148 -7.59 -2.35 -14.60
CA ALA A 148 -8.76 -1.86 -13.89
C ALA A 148 -8.54 -1.81 -12.38
N ALA A 149 -7.92 -2.84 -11.78
CA ALA A 149 -7.60 -2.87 -10.36
C ALA A 149 -6.62 -1.76 -9.97
N SER A 150 -5.52 -1.62 -10.73
CA SER A 150 -4.49 -0.61 -10.52
C SER A 150 -5.03 0.81 -10.59
N LEU A 151 -5.94 1.09 -11.55
CA LEU A 151 -6.68 2.36 -11.59
C LEU A 151 -7.53 2.55 -10.33
N GLY A 152 -8.19 1.49 -9.85
CA GLY A 152 -8.98 1.51 -8.63
C GLY A 152 -8.15 1.88 -7.40
N TYR A 153 -6.96 1.30 -7.26
CA TYR A 153 -6.04 1.60 -6.16
C TYR A 153 -5.58 3.08 -6.19
N ALA A 154 -5.21 3.59 -7.36
CA ALA A 154 -4.80 4.97 -7.52
C ALA A 154 -5.93 5.97 -7.19
N LEU A 155 -7.17 5.67 -7.63
CA LEU A 155 -8.35 6.49 -7.31
C LEU A 155 -8.63 6.52 -5.81
N HIS A 156 -8.51 5.38 -5.12
CA HIS A 156 -8.67 5.34 -3.66
C HIS A 156 -7.65 6.22 -2.95
N ARG A 157 -6.37 6.14 -3.35
CA ARG A 157 -5.30 6.98 -2.78
C ARG A 157 -5.53 8.49 -3.01
N LEU A 158 -6.30 8.85 -4.02
CA LEU A 158 -6.73 10.22 -4.32
C LEU A 158 -8.05 10.62 -3.64
N GLY A 159 -8.65 9.73 -2.85
CA GLY A 159 -9.92 9.97 -2.15
C GLY A 159 -11.18 9.75 -3.00
N ASP A 160 -11.06 9.30 -4.25
CA ASP A 160 -12.23 8.91 -5.07
C ASP A 160 -12.63 7.45 -4.76
N GLU A 161 -13.22 7.26 -3.60
CA GLU A 161 -13.67 5.93 -3.16
C GLU A 161 -14.76 5.33 -4.08
N VAL A 162 -15.62 6.16 -4.66
CA VAL A 162 -16.70 5.70 -5.55
C VAL A 162 -16.11 5.19 -6.86
N GLY A 163 -15.18 5.94 -7.43
CA GLY A 163 -14.42 5.55 -8.61
C GLY A 163 -13.61 4.28 -8.36
N ALA A 164 -12.89 4.22 -7.24
CA ALA A 164 -12.11 3.07 -6.81
C ALA A 164 -12.96 1.81 -6.73
N GLY A 165 -14.06 1.83 -5.99
CA GLY A 165 -14.96 0.69 -5.87
C GLY A 165 -15.56 0.24 -7.20
N ARG A 166 -15.81 1.16 -8.15
CA ARG A 166 -16.26 0.80 -9.50
C ARG A 166 -15.21 0.04 -10.28
N GLN A 167 -13.97 0.54 -10.28
CA GLN A 167 -12.88 -0.07 -11.04
C GLN A 167 -12.47 -1.43 -10.45
N ILE A 168 -12.39 -1.57 -9.14
CA ILE A 168 -12.08 -2.83 -8.49
C ILE A 168 -13.18 -3.88 -8.75
N ARG A 169 -14.46 -3.51 -8.68
CA ARG A 169 -15.56 -4.43 -9.08
C ARG A 169 -15.54 -4.78 -10.56
N ARG A 170 -15.07 -3.86 -11.43
CA ARG A 170 -14.84 -4.16 -12.84
C ARG A 170 -13.73 -5.19 -13.00
N ALA A 171 -12.59 -5.02 -12.31
CA ALA A 171 -11.49 -5.96 -12.30
C ALA A 171 -11.95 -7.36 -11.89
N LEU A 172 -12.71 -7.48 -10.79
CA LEU A 172 -13.26 -8.75 -10.30
C LEU A 172 -14.34 -9.39 -11.19
N ARG A 173 -14.95 -8.63 -12.11
CA ARG A 173 -15.82 -9.21 -13.15
C ARG A 173 -15.02 -9.76 -14.32
N LEU A 174 -13.86 -9.18 -14.62
CA LEU A 174 -12.95 -9.62 -15.67
C LEU A 174 -12.14 -10.84 -15.21
N ASP A 175 -11.63 -10.77 -13.99
CA ASP A 175 -10.91 -11.87 -13.33
C ASP A 175 -11.45 -12.05 -11.91
N PRO A 176 -12.32 -13.05 -11.69
CA PRO A 176 -12.85 -13.37 -10.36
C PRO A 176 -11.81 -13.90 -9.38
N ASP A 177 -10.67 -14.38 -9.86
CA ASP A 177 -9.61 -14.96 -9.03
C ASP A 177 -8.50 -13.95 -8.69
N LEU A 178 -8.67 -12.68 -9.06
CA LEU A 178 -7.76 -11.61 -8.68
C LEU A 178 -7.90 -11.31 -7.17
N HIS A 179 -7.26 -12.17 -6.36
CA HIS A 179 -7.39 -12.16 -4.90
C HIS A 179 -6.97 -10.82 -4.28
N GLU A 180 -5.96 -10.17 -4.84
CA GLU A 180 -5.49 -8.86 -4.38
C GLU A 180 -6.60 -7.80 -4.46
N ALA A 181 -7.25 -7.68 -5.62
CA ALA A 181 -8.35 -6.75 -5.80
C ALA A 181 -9.54 -7.10 -4.90
N ARG A 182 -9.75 -8.38 -4.60
CA ARG A 182 -10.81 -8.85 -3.72
C ARG A 182 -10.57 -8.46 -2.26
N VAL A 183 -9.37 -8.71 -1.76
CA VAL A 183 -8.95 -8.27 -0.42
C VAL A 183 -9.06 -6.76 -0.30
N TYR A 184 -8.59 -6.03 -1.31
CA TYR A 184 -8.71 -4.58 -1.33
C TYR A 184 -10.16 -4.08 -1.28
N LEU A 185 -11.08 -4.73 -2.04
CA LEU A 185 -12.51 -4.42 -1.97
C LEU A 185 -13.07 -4.69 -0.57
N GLY A 186 -12.65 -5.77 0.07
CA GLY A 186 -12.99 -6.10 1.44
C GLY A 186 -12.63 -4.97 2.41
N HIS A 187 -11.42 -4.42 2.30
CA HIS A 187 -11.00 -3.28 3.10
C HIS A 187 -11.85 -2.03 2.83
N LEU A 188 -12.11 -1.68 1.57
CA LEU A 188 -12.96 -0.55 1.22
C LEU A 188 -14.38 -0.66 1.80
N LEU A 189 -14.94 -1.87 1.80
CA LEU A 189 -16.26 -2.13 2.37
C LEU A 189 -16.23 -2.06 3.91
N TYR A 190 -15.19 -2.61 4.53
CA TYR A 190 -14.98 -2.55 5.98
C TYR A 190 -14.90 -1.10 6.47
N ASP A 191 -14.08 -0.28 5.83
CA ASP A 191 -13.85 1.12 6.19
C ASP A 191 -15.11 1.98 6.01
N ARG A 192 -16.04 1.56 5.13
CA ARG A 192 -17.37 2.16 4.96
C ARG A 192 -18.44 1.65 5.92
N GLY A 193 -18.13 0.69 6.77
CA GLY A 193 -19.08 0.04 7.66
C GLY A 193 -20.00 -0.99 6.99
N ASP A 194 -19.77 -1.35 5.71
CA ASP A 194 -20.43 -2.49 5.06
C ASP A 194 -19.74 -3.80 5.48
N TRP A 195 -19.92 -4.14 6.73
CA TRP A 195 -19.24 -5.27 7.36
C TRP A 195 -19.62 -6.62 6.76
N GLU A 196 -20.89 -6.81 6.41
CA GLU A 196 -21.33 -8.03 5.72
C GLU A 196 -20.74 -8.13 4.30
N GLY A 197 -20.66 -6.99 3.61
CA GLY A 197 -20.01 -6.90 2.31
C GLY A 197 -18.53 -7.23 2.40
N ALA A 198 -17.83 -6.64 3.37
CA ALA A 198 -16.42 -6.89 3.62
C ALA A 198 -16.15 -8.37 3.92
N LEU A 199 -16.92 -8.97 4.84
CA LEU A 199 -16.79 -10.38 5.19
C LEU A 199 -16.98 -11.29 3.97
N ARG A 200 -18.02 -11.02 3.14
CA ARG A 200 -18.23 -11.80 1.91
C ARG A 200 -17.06 -11.74 0.93
N GLU A 201 -16.40 -10.58 0.79
CA GLU A 201 -15.26 -10.47 -0.12
C GLU A 201 -14.00 -11.15 0.46
N PHE A 202 -13.72 -10.99 1.75
CA PHE A 202 -12.60 -11.67 2.39
C PHE A 202 -12.74 -13.19 2.35
N GLU A 203 -13.93 -13.74 2.62
CA GLU A 203 -14.17 -15.20 2.62
C GLU A 203 -14.01 -15.88 1.26
N ARG A 204 -14.10 -15.12 0.16
CA ARG A 204 -13.90 -15.67 -1.18
C ARG A 204 -12.43 -15.96 -1.49
N VAL A 205 -11.52 -15.45 -0.69
CA VAL A 205 -10.09 -15.78 -0.79
C VAL A 205 -9.82 -16.90 0.21
N PRO A 206 -9.30 -18.05 -0.24
CA PRO A 206 -8.96 -19.13 0.67
C PRO A 206 -7.92 -18.71 1.71
N PRO A 207 -7.91 -19.30 2.92
CA PRO A 207 -6.96 -18.91 3.97
C PRO A 207 -5.49 -18.96 3.52
N VAL A 208 -5.13 -19.96 2.72
CA VAL A 208 -3.76 -20.18 2.23
C VAL A 208 -3.29 -19.08 1.26
N ASP A 209 -4.24 -18.44 0.56
CA ASP A 209 -3.98 -17.41 -0.44
C ASP A 209 -4.05 -16.00 0.15
N HIS A 210 -4.43 -15.86 1.44
CA HIS A 210 -4.32 -14.59 2.13
C HIS A 210 -2.87 -14.30 2.52
N TRP A 211 -2.35 -13.18 2.09
CA TRP A 211 -1.03 -12.65 2.48
C TRP A 211 -1.14 -11.45 3.42
N ASP A 212 -2.31 -10.85 3.55
CA ASP A 212 -2.58 -9.65 4.34
C ASP A 212 -3.11 -10.06 5.71
N SER A 213 -2.28 -9.92 6.74
CA SER A 213 -2.63 -10.22 8.13
C SER A 213 -3.80 -9.36 8.63
N LEU A 214 -3.90 -8.10 8.19
CA LEU A 214 -4.99 -7.21 8.57
C LEU A 214 -6.34 -7.71 8.02
N ALA A 215 -6.37 -8.18 6.76
CA ALA A 215 -7.58 -8.75 6.18
C ALA A 215 -8.05 -9.98 6.96
N VAL A 216 -7.12 -10.88 7.30
CA VAL A 216 -7.42 -12.09 8.09
C VAL A 216 -7.93 -11.71 9.48
N TRP A 217 -7.28 -10.76 10.14
CA TRP A 217 -7.71 -10.27 11.45
C TRP A 217 -9.12 -9.64 11.40
N ARG A 218 -9.36 -8.71 10.44
CA ARG A 218 -10.67 -8.09 10.22
C ARG A 218 -11.76 -9.14 9.98
N MET A 219 -11.45 -10.18 9.21
CA MET A 219 -12.39 -11.25 8.92
C MET A 219 -12.73 -12.08 10.17
N ILE A 220 -11.73 -12.44 11.00
CA ILE A 220 -11.97 -13.13 12.28
C ILE A 220 -12.85 -12.28 13.17
N GLU A 221 -12.56 -10.98 13.29
CA GLU A 221 -13.35 -10.03 14.07
C GLU A 221 -14.80 -9.97 13.56
N LEU A 222 -15.00 -9.81 12.24
CA LEU A 222 -16.33 -9.78 11.64
C LEU A 222 -17.12 -11.08 11.85
N LYS A 223 -16.47 -12.25 11.74
CA LYS A 223 -17.09 -13.54 12.01
C LYS A 223 -17.55 -13.64 13.47
N ARG A 224 -16.74 -13.20 14.41
CA ARG A 224 -17.09 -13.18 15.83
C ARG A 224 -18.26 -12.24 16.09
N ALA A 225 -18.23 -11.03 15.53
CA ALA A 225 -19.26 -10.02 15.75
C ALA A 225 -20.60 -10.37 15.06
N LEU A 226 -20.59 -10.71 13.77
CA LEU A 226 -21.80 -10.91 12.98
C LEU A 226 -22.42 -12.30 13.18
N TRP A 227 -21.61 -13.32 13.41
CA TRP A 227 -22.07 -14.71 13.54
C TRP A 227 -22.01 -15.22 14.99
N GLN A 228 -21.68 -14.35 15.94
CA GLN A 228 -21.60 -14.66 17.38
C GLN A 228 -20.73 -15.90 17.66
N MET A 229 -19.58 -15.98 16.97
CA MET A 229 -18.65 -17.08 17.17
C MET A 229 -17.79 -16.83 18.41
N ASP A 230 -17.75 -17.83 19.29
CA ASP A 230 -16.93 -17.79 20.50
C ASP A 230 -15.46 -18.08 20.19
N GLU A 231 -14.59 -17.74 21.13
CA GLU A 231 -13.18 -18.13 21.12
C GLU A 231 -13.06 -19.66 21.07
N GLY A 232 -12.34 -20.20 20.06
CA GLY A 232 -12.20 -21.64 19.86
C GLY A 232 -13.25 -22.27 18.93
N ASP A 233 -14.14 -21.48 18.29
CA ASP A 233 -15.02 -22.00 17.24
C ASP A 233 -14.20 -22.63 16.12
N THR A 234 -14.48 -23.89 15.80
CA THR A 234 -13.71 -24.67 14.80
C THR A 234 -13.71 -24.03 13.42
N ARG A 235 -14.67 -23.18 13.10
CA ARG A 235 -14.75 -22.43 11.83
C ARG A 235 -13.73 -21.30 11.74
N LEU A 236 -13.19 -20.83 12.88
CA LEU A 236 -12.14 -19.81 12.92
C LEU A 236 -10.73 -20.41 12.82
N LEU A 237 -10.55 -21.67 13.20
CA LEU A 237 -9.23 -22.30 13.26
C LEU A 237 -8.35 -22.16 12.00
N PRO A 238 -8.86 -22.31 10.77
CA PRO A 238 -8.05 -22.12 9.55
C PRO A 238 -7.52 -20.67 9.42
N TRP A 239 -8.33 -19.71 9.82
CA TRP A 239 -8.02 -18.29 9.76
C TRP A 239 -7.06 -17.86 10.87
N GLU A 240 -7.26 -18.37 12.07
CA GLU A 240 -6.36 -18.15 13.21
C GLU A 240 -4.97 -18.77 12.96
N ALA A 241 -4.94 -19.96 12.35
CA ALA A 241 -3.70 -20.60 11.92
C ALA A 241 -2.97 -19.74 10.88
N ARG A 242 -3.71 -19.24 9.86
CA ARG A 242 -3.12 -18.37 8.83
C ARG A 242 -2.61 -17.06 9.39
N LEU A 243 -3.37 -16.41 10.29
CA LEU A 243 -2.94 -15.18 10.95
C LEU A 243 -1.62 -15.40 11.70
N LYS A 244 -1.54 -16.49 12.46
CA LYS A 244 -0.32 -16.86 13.19
C LYS A 244 0.88 -17.12 12.26
N GLU A 245 0.66 -17.73 11.10
CA GLU A 245 1.72 -17.93 10.09
C GLU A 245 2.22 -16.59 9.55
N LEU A 246 1.30 -15.68 9.21
CA LEU A 246 1.64 -14.35 8.67
C LEU A 246 2.39 -13.50 9.70
N GLU A 247 1.97 -13.56 10.97
CA GLU A 247 2.65 -12.88 12.08
C GLU A 247 4.01 -13.47 12.38
N ALA A 248 4.21 -14.78 12.16
CA ALA A 248 5.50 -15.44 12.37
C ALA A 248 6.57 -15.05 11.35
N VAL A 249 6.17 -14.56 10.18
CA VAL A 249 7.07 -14.08 9.10
C VAL A 249 7.46 -12.61 9.29
N SER A 250 6.74 -11.85 10.15
CA SER A 250 7.12 -10.49 10.48
C SER A 250 8.49 -10.41 11.16
N ASP A 251 9.21 -9.33 10.87
CA ASP A 251 10.63 -9.10 11.20
C ASP A 251 10.98 -9.55 12.63
N PRO A 252 12.07 -10.34 12.81
CA PRO A 252 12.57 -10.72 14.14
C PRO A 252 12.79 -9.52 15.09
N LEU A 253 13.09 -8.34 14.55
CA LEU A 253 13.27 -7.12 15.32
C LEU A 253 11.94 -6.58 15.88
N GLU A 254 10.87 -6.58 15.07
CA GLU A 254 9.52 -6.22 15.54
C GLU A 254 9.03 -7.19 16.61
N ARG A 255 9.34 -8.47 16.46
CA ARG A 255 9.04 -9.50 17.46
C ARG A 255 9.76 -9.26 18.78
N LEU A 256 11.05 -8.91 18.71
CA LEU A 256 11.85 -8.57 19.89
C LEU A 256 11.33 -7.30 20.58
N LEU A 257 10.93 -6.29 19.81
CA LEU A 257 10.33 -5.06 20.34
C LEU A 257 8.98 -5.35 21.03
N ALA A 258 8.13 -6.15 20.42
CA ALA A 258 6.85 -6.57 21.02
C ALA A 258 7.06 -7.41 22.30
N GLU A 259 8.05 -8.30 22.35
CA GLU A 259 8.43 -9.05 23.56
C GLU A 259 8.95 -8.13 24.66
N VAL A 260 9.78 -7.14 24.31
CA VAL A 260 10.30 -6.16 25.26
C VAL A 260 9.17 -5.29 25.81
N GLU A 261 8.25 -4.80 24.96
CA GLU A 261 7.09 -4.03 25.41
C GLU A 261 6.15 -4.82 26.31
N THR A 262 5.97 -6.13 26.04
CA THR A 262 5.16 -7.02 26.87
C THR A 262 5.79 -7.24 28.25
N GLN A 263 7.12 -7.32 28.32
CA GLN A 263 7.85 -7.46 29.59
C GLN A 263 7.82 -6.19 30.44
N PHE A 264 7.82 -5.00 29.80
CA PHE A 264 7.77 -3.74 30.52
C PHE A 264 6.36 -3.36 30.99
N ASN A 265 5.31 -3.80 30.31
CA ASN A 265 3.91 -3.46 30.62
C ASN A 265 3.16 -4.50 31.46
N GLY A 266 3.83 -5.56 31.94
CA GLY A 266 3.40 -6.44 33.04
C GLY A 266 2.07 -7.15 32.85
N GLY A 267 2.01 -8.20 32.02
CA GLY A 267 0.93 -9.18 32.05
C GLY A 267 0.41 -9.59 30.66
N PRO A 268 -0.24 -10.75 30.51
CA PRO A 268 -0.83 -11.19 29.24
C PRO A 268 -2.06 -10.37 28.96
N SER A 269 -1.89 -9.17 28.46
CA SER A 269 -2.95 -8.43 27.82
C SER A 269 -3.04 -8.96 26.39
N HIS A 270 -4.24 -9.33 25.96
CA HIS A 270 -4.59 -9.50 24.57
C HIS A 270 -3.73 -8.58 23.72
N GLN A 271 -2.98 -9.14 22.77
CA GLN A 271 -2.27 -8.34 21.77
C GLN A 271 -3.33 -7.53 21.03
N VAL A 272 -3.58 -6.34 21.53
CA VAL A 272 -4.29 -5.32 20.77
C VAL A 272 -3.32 -5.00 19.63
N TYR A 273 -3.69 -5.43 18.45
CA TYR A 273 -3.06 -5.00 17.20
C TYR A 273 -2.91 -3.48 17.27
N ASP A 274 -1.67 -3.01 17.28
CA ASP A 274 -1.38 -1.58 17.38
C ASP A 274 -1.75 -0.91 16.05
N PRO A 275 -2.82 -0.11 16.00
CA PRO A 275 -3.19 0.60 14.78
C PRO A 275 -2.15 1.64 14.36
N THR A 276 -1.07 1.86 15.11
CA THR A 276 0.05 2.72 14.72
C THR A 276 0.85 2.14 13.55
N GLN A 277 0.75 0.83 13.27
CA GLN A 277 1.27 0.27 12.02
C GLN A 277 0.48 0.78 10.80
N LEU A 278 -0.82 1.03 10.94
CA LEU A 278 -1.60 1.75 9.92
C LEU A 278 -1.16 3.20 9.76
N GLU A 279 -0.70 3.88 10.83
CA GLU A 279 -0.13 5.23 10.74
C GLU A 279 1.18 5.27 9.94
N LEU A 280 1.94 4.18 9.86
CA LEU A 280 3.13 4.09 9.00
C LEU A 280 2.75 4.02 7.50
N PHE A 281 1.63 3.39 7.16
CA PHE A 281 1.07 3.43 5.81
C PHE A 281 0.25 4.70 5.56
N ASP A 282 -0.31 5.31 6.60
CA ASP A 282 -1.15 6.52 6.52
C ASP A 282 -0.33 7.83 6.54
N ARG A 283 0.98 7.80 6.81
CA ARG A 283 1.88 8.96 6.70
C ARG A 283 1.98 9.55 5.29
N GLY A 284 1.34 8.93 4.29
CA GLY A 284 1.15 9.46 2.93
C GLY A 284 -0.17 10.20 2.70
N GLN A 285 -1.13 10.20 3.64
CA GLN A 285 -2.42 10.88 3.47
C GLN A 285 -2.48 12.28 4.08
N GLY A 286 -1.39 12.91 4.35
CA GLY A 286 -1.35 14.27 4.90
C GLY A 286 -1.19 15.36 3.84
N ALA A 287 -2.00 15.37 2.78
CA ALA A 287 -2.43 16.62 2.14
C ALA A 287 -3.74 17.11 2.75
N GLY A 288 -4.07 16.69 3.97
CA GLY A 288 -5.03 17.31 4.85
C GLY A 288 -4.40 18.56 5.44
N ASP A 289 -5.08 19.65 5.25
CA ASP A 289 -4.90 20.99 5.75
C ASP A 289 -3.71 21.13 6.74
N SER A 290 -2.58 21.65 6.26
CA SER A 290 -1.44 22.04 7.09
C SER A 290 -1.76 23.28 7.96
N THR A 291 -3.00 23.74 7.92
CA THR A 291 -3.53 24.87 8.68
C THR A 291 -3.54 24.47 10.16
N ARG A 292 -2.89 25.27 10.96
CA ARG A 292 -2.94 25.11 12.40
C ARG A 292 -4.16 25.81 12.96
N HIS A 293 -4.89 25.09 13.79
CA HIS A 293 -6.10 25.56 14.45
C HIS A 293 -5.85 25.69 15.96
N GLN A 294 -6.69 26.47 16.61
CA GLN A 294 -6.73 26.55 18.06
C GLN A 294 -8.16 26.28 18.54
N VAL A 295 -8.31 25.32 19.44
CA VAL A 295 -9.62 24.99 20.02
C VAL A 295 -9.59 25.12 21.53
N ARG A 296 -10.71 25.52 22.10
CA ARG A 296 -10.90 25.63 23.56
C ARG A 296 -12.03 24.68 23.99
N LEU A 297 -11.76 23.90 25.02
CA LEU A 297 -12.76 23.09 25.71
C LEU A 297 -13.56 23.93 26.72
N PRO A 298 -14.76 23.49 27.13
CA PRO A 298 -15.59 24.21 28.11
C PRO A 298 -14.93 24.38 29.49
N ASP A 299 -13.99 23.52 29.86
CA ASP A 299 -13.20 23.57 31.09
C ASP A 299 -12.04 24.54 31.03
N GLY A 300 -11.83 25.22 29.88
CA GLY A 300 -10.84 26.26 29.66
C GLY A 300 -9.52 25.78 29.06
N TYR A 301 -9.30 24.46 28.87
CA TYR A 301 -8.10 23.95 28.20
C TYR A 301 -8.07 24.33 26.73
N VAL A 302 -6.87 24.70 26.25
CA VAL A 302 -6.64 25.17 24.87
C VAL A 302 -5.61 24.30 24.20
N PHE A 303 -5.98 23.73 23.03
CA PHE A 303 -5.12 22.87 22.21
C PHE A 303 -4.82 23.53 20.87
N ARG A 304 -3.60 23.33 20.33
CA ARG A 304 -3.13 23.99 19.10
C ARG A 304 -2.43 23.00 18.20
N GLY A 305 -2.74 23.04 16.90
CA GLY A 305 -2.10 22.20 15.90
C GLY A 305 -3.02 21.87 14.74
N THR A 306 -2.66 20.86 13.95
CA THR A 306 -3.58 20.22 13.01
C THR A 306 -4.69 19.51 13.78
N TRP A 307 -5.80 19.18 13.12
CA TRP A 307 -6.92 18.47 13.78
C TRP A 307 -6.47 17.18 14.48
N HIS A 308 -5.56 16.45 13.86
CA HIS A 308 -4.98 15.22 14.43
C HIS A 308 -4.13 15.50 15.68
N GLU A 309 -3.29 16.53 15.63
CA GLU A 309 -2.48 16.95 16.80
C GLU A 309 -3.34 17.43 17.96
N ILE A 310 -4.44 18.12 17.67
CA ILE A 310 -5.39 18.60 18.69
C ILE A 310 -6.05 17.42 19.40
N VAL A 311 -6.60 16.43 18.66
CA VAL A 311 -7.22 15.26 19.28
C VAL A 311 -6.21 14.45 20.08
N ARG A 312 -4.96 14.33 19.59
CA ARG A 312 -3.87 13.68 20.34
C ARG A 312 -3.58 14.39 21.66
N GLN A 313 -3.44 15.70 21.63
CA GLN A 313 -3.22 16.49 22.86
C GLN A 313 -4.39 16.35 23.83
N MET A 314 -5.63 16.39 23.35
CA MET A 314 -6.82 16.17 24.17
C MET A 314 -6.83 14.79 24.85
N ARG A 315 -6.44 13.74 24.10
CA ARG A 315 -6.31 12.37 24.62
C ARG A 315 -5.24 12.29 25.72
N ASP A 316 -4.06 12.84 25.44
CA ASP A 316 -2.90 12.75 26.30
C ASP A 316 -3.10 13.56 27.60
N ASP A 317 -3.71 14.75 27.49
CA ASP A 317 -4.08 15.59 28.63
C ASP A 317 -5.15 14.94 29.52
N ALA A 318 -6.07 14.23 28.91
CA ALA A 318 -7.09 13.45 29.62
C ALA A 318 -6.55 12.17 30.29
N GLY A 319 -5.24 11.86 30.14
CA GLY A 319 -4.59 10.70 30.76
C GLY A 319 -4.79 9.37 30.02
N PHE A 320 -5.21 9.40 28.76
CA PHE A 320 -5.52 8.22 27.96
C PHE A 320 -4.50 7.99 26.82
N SER A 321 -3.25 8.36 27.02
CA SER A 321 -2.16 8.23 26.04
C SER A 321 -1.96 6.79 25.51
N HIS A 322 -2.44 5.80 26.23
CA HIS A 322 -2.40 4.38 25.86
C HIS A 322 -3.55 3.95 24.92
N GLU A 323 -4.56 4.81 24.70
CA GLU A 323 -5.66 4.53 23.78
C GLU A 323 -5.36 5.04 22.38
N THR A 324 -5.96 4.41 21.36
CA THR A 324 -5.95 4.95 19.99
C THR A 324 -6.79 6.22 19.90
N LEU A 325 -6.50 7.10 18.92
CA LEU A 325 -7.30 8.31 18.72
C LEU A 325 -8.76 8.01 18.46
N THR A 326 -9.03 6.99 17.63
CA THR A 326 -10.39 6.56 17.29
C THR A 326 -11.13 6.05 18.53
N HIS A 327 -10.49 5.29 19.41
CA HIS A 327 -11.08 4.80 20.65
C HIS A 327 -11.38 5.97 21.60
N TYR A 328 -10.44 6.89 21.74
CA TYR A 328 -10.63 8.09 22.54
C TYR A 328 -11.79 8.95 22.03
N MET A 329 -11.83 9.21 20.70
CA MET A 329 -12.94 9.97 20.07
C MET A 329 -14.30 9.29 20.25
N ARG A 330 -14.36 7.96 20.07
CA ARG A 330 -15.58 7.18 20.30
C ARG A 330 -16.09 7.36 21.73
N ARG A 331 -15.23 7.11 22.71
CA ARG A 331 -15.58 7.24 24.13
C ARG A 331 -16.02 8.66 24.49
N LEU A 332 -15.40 9.67 23.90
CA LEU A 332 -15.79 11.06 24.13
C LEU A 332 -17.13 11.38 23.45
N ALA A 333 -17.38 10.85 22.25
CA ALA A 333 -18.66 10.96 21.54
C ALA A 333 -19.80 10.27 22.31
N GLU A 334 -19.59 9.06 22.84
CA GLU A 334 -20.53 8.34 23.67
C GLU A 334 -20.89 9.12 24.94
N ARG A 335 -19.88 9.68 25.63
CA ARG A 335 -20.11 10.55 26.80
C ARG A 335 -20.95 11.78 26.46
N TRP A 336 -20.65 12.48 25.35
CA TRP A 336 -21.43 13.64 24.91
C TRP A 336 -22.86 13.25 24.47
N HIS A 337 -23.02 12.05 23.93
CA HIS A 337 -24.35 11.51 23.65
C HIS A 337 -25.16 11.29 24.95
N GLU A 338 -24.56 10.68 25.96
CA GLU A 338 -25.20 10.46 27.27
C GLU A 338 -25.53 11.77 28.01
N GLU A 339 -24.59 12.74 27.98
CA GLU A 339 -24.75 14.01 28.72
C GLU A 339 -25.64 15.04 28.01
N ARG A 340 -25.68 15.03 26.67
CA ARG A 340 -26.34 16.09 25.89
C ARG A 340 -27.22 15.60 24.76
N GLY A 341 -27.26 14.30 24.49
CA GLY A 341 -28.08 13.71 23.44
C GLY A 341 -27.59 14.02 22.02
N VAL A 342 -26.31 14.39 21.85
CA VAL A 342 -25.72 14.75 20.55
C VAL A 342 -24.99 13.56 19.92
N GLU A 343 -25.11 13.40 18.61
CA GLU A 343 -24.37 12.39 17.86
C GLU A 343 -23.16 13.03 17.17
N ILE A 344 -21.95 12.59 17.54
CA ILE A 344 -20.69 13.09 16.99
C ILE A 344 -20.00 11.95 16.23
N PRO A 345 -19.70 12.11 14.92
CA PRO A 345 -18.88 11.16 14.17
C PRO A 345 -17.45 11.09 14.76
N PHE A 346 -16.91 9.89 14.93
CA PHE A 346 -15.62 9.67 15.62
C PHE A 346 -14.56 8.94 14.80
N LEU A 347 -14.76 8.79 13.49
CA LEU A 347 -13.83 8.04 12.64
C LEU A 347 -12.66 8.89 12.11
N ASP A 348 -12.82 10.22 12.08
CA ASP A 348 -11.83 11.16 11.56
C ASP A 348 -11.70 12.37 12.50
N PRO A 349 -10.46 12.78 12.87
CA PRO A 349 -10.22 13.90 13.78
C PRO A 349 -10.79 15.25 13.33
N GLU A 350 -10.74 15.57 12.02
CA GLU A 350 -11.30 16.83 11.50
C GLU A 350 -12.82 16.80 11.58
N ILE A 351 -13.46 15.73 11.13
CA ILE A 351 -14.91 15.56 11.17
C ILE A 351 -15.41 15.59 12.62
N PHE A 352 -14.69 14.92 13.52
CA PHE A 352 -14.99 14.86 14.96
C PHE A 352 -14.97 16.27 15.59
N ILE A 353 -13.86 17.02 15.43
CA ILE A 353 -13.72 18.37 16.01
C ILE A 353 -14.71 19.35 15.38
N ARG A 354 -14.91 19.32 14.05
CA ARG A 354 -15.87 20.19 13.37
C ARG A 354 -17.32 19.92 13.81
N ALA A 355 -17.68 18.65 14.02
CA ALA A 355 -18.98 18.29 14.57
C ALA A 355 -19.13 18.77 16.03
N ALA A 356 -18.10 18.58 16.85
CA ALA A 356 -18.10 19.06 18.23
C ALA A 356 -18.20 20.61 18.35
N ILE A 357 -17.57 21.35 17.40
CA ILE A 357 -17.70 22.81 17.29
C ILE A 357 -19.14 23.18 16.92
N ARG A 358 -19.74 22.52 15.94
CA ARG A 358 -21.13 22.76 15.51
C ARG A 358 -22.13 22.56 16.64
N GLU A 359 -21.93 21.53 17.46
CA GLU A 359 -22.74 21.23 18.63
C GLU A 359 -22.35 22.03 19.89
N ARG A 360 -21.43 23.00 19.75
CA ARG A 360 -20.94 23.87 20.83
C ARG A 360 -20.33 23.13 22.03
N LEU A 361 -19.75 21.98 21.78
CA LEU A 361 -18.99 21.19 22.76
C LEU A 361 -17.55 21.67 22.85
N ILE A 362 -17.03 22.25 21.76
CA ILE A 362 -15.69 22.81 21.62
C ILE A 362 -15.82 24.17 20.92
N THR A 363 -14.97 25.12 21.24
CA THR A 363 -14.94 26.44 20.59
C THR A 363 -13.67 26.57 19.74
N LEU A 364 -13.82 26.97 18.48
CA LEU A 364 -12.69 27.37 17.62
C LEU A 364 -12.26 28.77 18.02
N GLU A 365 -10.96 28.96 18.25
CA GLU A 365 -10.35 30.28 18.48
C GLU A 365 -9.47 30.60 17.25
N ASP A 366 -9.79 31.68 16.55
CA ASP A 366 -9.01 32.22 15.42
C ASP A 366 -7.68 32.85 15.84
#